data_3fc11385ed25488ff42b9e678a274f8d
#
_entry.id   3fc11385ed25488ff42b9e678a274f8d
#
_cell.length_a   1.000
_cell.length_b   1.000
_cell.length_c   1.000
_cell.angle_alpha   90.00
_cell.angle_beta   90.00
_cell.angle_gamma   90.00
#
_symmetry.space_group_name_H-M   'P 1'
#
loop_
_entity.id
_entity.type
_entity.pdbx_description
1 polymer ?
#
loop_
_entity_poly.entity_id
_entity_poly.type
_entity_poly.pdbx_seq_one_letter_code
_entity_poly.pdbx_strand_id
1 'polypeptide(L)'
;MLLCTSLAFATESLAPLHFPTTAFSVEESEELDDDVYSNDLTASAEYTIADWFSLYGSTSFRFASYSYEYSTEGYIHNYCNLHVNGFNESYLGVRTLFYRSLGLDAGWRIPPGEGSQKERFHRLNAEPFVLFPATPHLLLGTALRYNTFLEDKNYKPGDEIGFKASLLWKFWWSDTEKTGWKISEVMLYQARIQESENHNLAKNCRKMDDKYKGMKIAFALARDFRLFGTPLELGINYTINKGTLFGFETGHRVGIYLGSELP
;
A
#
# COMPACT_ATOMS: atom_id res chain seq x y z
N MET A 1 10.12 9.16 -24.69
CA MET A 1 8.72 8.81 -24.41
C MET A 1 8.70 8.04 -23.10
N LEU A 2 8.26 8.69 -22.04
CA LEU A 2 8.26 8.12 -20.68
C LEU A 2 7.06 7.17 -20.56
N LEU A 3 7.29 6.00 -19.97
CA LEU A 3 6.25 5.07 -19.54
C LEU A 3 5.50 5.69 -18.37
N CYS A 4 4.49 6.51 -18.65
CA CYS A 4 3.54 6.93 -17.64
C CYS A 4 2.53 5.82 -17.42
N THR A 5 2.32 5.41 -16.22
CA THR A 5 1.38 4.33 -15.86
C THR A 5 0.77 4.60 -14.52
N SER A 6 -0.51 4.90 -14.53
CA SER A 6 -1.30 4.82 -13.32
C SER A 6 -1.68 3.36 -13.08
N LEU A 7 -1.21 2.79 -12.01
CA LEU A 7 -1.79 1.60 -11.42
C LEU A 7 -2.12 1.97 -10.00
N ALA A 8 -3.39 2.14 -9.75
CA ALA A 8 -3.87 2.41 -8.41
C ALA A 8 -3.84 1.11 -7.61
N PHE A 9 -2.97 1.09 -6.64
CA PHE A 9 -3.07 0.13 -5.55
C PHE A 9 -3.50 0.90 -4.31
N ALA A 10 -4.54 0.45 -3.69
CA ALA A 10 -5.16 1.07 -2.54
C ALA A 10 -4.26 1.26 -1.32
N THR A 11 -3.17 0.55 -1.27
CA THR A 11 -2.16 0.76 -0.24
C THR A 11 -0.86 1.22 -0.88
N GLU A 12 -0.40 2.38 -0.50
CA GLU A 12 0.87 3.01 -0.88
C GLU A 12 2.04 2.03 -0.99
N SER A 13 2.08 1.02 -0.13
CA SER A 13 3.17 0.05 -0.10
C SER A 13 3.23 -0.89 -1.30
N LEU A 14 2.12 -1.05 -2.04
CA LEU A 14 1.98 -2.04 -3.11
C LEU A 14 1.83 -1.42 -4.50
N ALA A 15 1.82 -0.09 -4.62
CA ALA A 15 1.89 0.54 -5.93
C ALA A 15 3.22 0.18 -6.63
N PRO A 16 3.21 -0.20 -7.90
CA PRO A 16 4.43 -0.38 -8.67
C PRO A 16 5.19 0.94 -8.72
N LEU A 17 6.51 0.86 -8.75
CA LEU A 17 7.37 2.01 -8.94
C LEU A 17 7.18 2.54 -10.37
N HIS A 18 6.95 3.85 -10.50
CA HIS A 18 6.72 4.52 -11.76
C HIS A 18 7.28 5.95 -11.77
N PHE A 19 7.34 6.54 -12.93
CA PHE A 19 7.69 7.95 -13.09
C PHE A 19 6.55 8.84 -12.58
N PRO A 20 6.84 10.11 -12.17
CA PRO A 20 5.78 11.07 -11.83
C PRO A 20 4.70 11.13 -12.91
N THR A 21 3.46 11.06 -12.49
CA THR A 21 2.30 11.07 -13.40
C THR A 21 1.14 11.85 -12.79
N THR A 22 0.20 12.29 -13.63
CA THR A 22 -1.07 12.83 -13.14
C THR A 22 -2.14 11.77 -13.32
N ALA A 23 -2.64 11.22 -12.24
CA ALA A 23 -3.60 10.13 -12.27
C ALA A 23 -4.54 10.19 -11.06
N PHE A 24 -5.69 9.57 -11.20
CA PHE A 24 -6.58 9.29 -10.08
C PHE A 24 -7.15 7.87 -10.20
N SER A 25 -7.57 7.31 -9.08
CA SER A 25 -8.21 6.01 -9.08
C SER A 25 -9.13 5.83 -7.88
N VAL A 26 -10.09 4.94 -8.05
CA VAL A 26 -10.93 4.42 -6.98
C VAL A 26 -10.84 2.90 -7.02
N GLU A 27 -10.63 2.30 -5.88
CA GLU A 27 -10.51 0.86 -5.70
C GLU A 27 -11.46 0.38 -4.62
N GLU A 28 -12.13 -0.71 -4.88
CA GLU A 28 -12.83 -1.52 -3.89
C GLU A 28 -12.05 -2.81 -3.70
N SER A 29 -11.68 -3.14 -2.47
CA SER A 29 -10.94 -4.35 -2.15
C SER A 29 -11.49 -5.07 -0.93
N GLU A 30 -11.49 -6.39 -0.99
CA GLU A 30 -11.98 -7.30 0.03
C GLU A 30 -10.83 -8.12 0.59
N GLU A 31 -10.69 -8.15 1.92
CA GLU A 31 -9.75 -9.02 2.62
C GLU A 31 -10.45 -10.32 2.98
N LEU A 32 -9.86 -11.42 2.50
CA LEU A 32 -10.35 -12.78 2.69
C LEU A 32 -9.46 -13.47 3.72
N ASP A 33 -9.91 -13.55 4.96
CA ASP A 33 -9.28 -14.31 6.04
C ASP A 33 -10.37 -14.99 6.86
N ASP A 34 -10.07 -16.14 7.50
CA ASP A 34 -11.06 -16.99 8.17
C ASP A 34 -11.86 -16.24 9.27
N ASP A 35 -11.24 -15.28 9.94
CA ASP A 35 -11.84 -14.55 11.09
C ASP A 35 -12.09 -13.06 10.82
N VAL A 36 -11.69 -12.55 9.64
CA VAL A 36 -11.75 -11.12 9.31
C VAL A 36 -12.34 -10.95 7.93
N TYR A 37 -13.47 -10.30 7.88
CA TYR A 37 -14.03 -9.76 6.66
C TYR A 37 -13.86 -8.25 6.64
N SER A 38 -13.15 -7.70 5.67
CA SER A 38 -13.08 -6.26 5.49
C SER A 38 -13.21 -5.89 4.02
N ASN A 39 -14.00 -4.87 3.77
CA ASN A 39 -14.14 -4.23 2.49
C ASN A 39 -13.63 -2.79 2.61
N ASP A 40 -12.66 -2.43 1.79
CA ASP A 40 -12.06 -1.10 1.75
C ASP A 40 -12.39 -0.41 0.44
N LEU A 41 -12.97 0.78 0.52
CA LEU A 41 -13.10 1.70 -0.60
C LEU A 41 -11.99 2.74 -0.51
N THR A 42 -11.09 2.77 -1.47
CA THR A 42 -9.94 3.67 -1.49
C THR A 42 -9.98 4.59 -2.69
N ALA A 43 -9.78 5.89 -2.43
CA ALA A 43 -9.56 6.88 -3.48
C ALA A 43 -8.09 7.34 -3.41
N SER A 44 -7.45 7.47 -4.57
CA SER A 44 -6.08 7.97 -4.69
C SER A 44 -5.93 8.93 -5.85
N ALA A 45 -4.98 9.85 -5.72
CA ALA A 45 -4.62 10.78 -6.77
C ALA A 45 -3.11 11.09 -6.70
N GLU A 46 -2.52 11.29 -7.86
CA GLU A 46 -1.17 11.84 -8.02
C GLU A 46 -1.25 13.01 -9.00
N TYR A 47 -0.54 14.09 -8.70
CA TYR A 47 -0.47 15.28 -9.51
C TYR A 47 0.98 15.65 -9.80
N THR A 48 1.35 15.64 -11.08
CA THR A 48 2.67 16.02 -11.56
C THR A 48 2.78 17.54 -11.62
N ILE A 49 3.72 18.07 -10.85
CA ILE A 49 4.06 19.51 -10.86
C ILE A 49 5.15 19.78 -11.91
N ALA A 50 6.06 18.83 -12.07
CA ALA A 50 7.13 18.84 -13.06
C ALA A 50 7.49 17.39 -13.44
N ASP A 51 8.11 17.16 -14.59
CA ASP A 51 8.49 15.81 -15.06
C ASP A 51 9.31 14.99 -14.07
N TRP A 52 9.91 15.66 -13.09
CA TRP A 52 10.74 15.07 -12.05
C TRP A 52 10.09 15.11 -10.66
N PHE A 53 8.88 15.68 -10.51
CA PHE A 53 8.26 15.87 -9.21
C PHE A 53 6.74 15.75 -9.25
N SER A 54 6.18 14.94 -8.38
CA SER A 54 4.75 14.82 -8.15
C SER A 54 4.39 14.81 -6.67
N LEU A 55 3.16 15.21 -6.38
CA LEU A 55 2.48 15.04 -5.10
C LEU A 55 1.43 13.96 -5.26
N TYR A 56 1.31 13.10 -4.28
CA TYR A 56 0.28 12.08 -4.31
C TYR A 56 -0.36 11.86 -2.94
N GLY A 57 -1.56 11.32 -2.95
CA GLY A 57 -2.27 11.01 -1.74
C GLY A 57 -3.36 9.99 -1.96
N SER A 58 -3.75 9.34 -0.88
CA SER A 58 -4.87 8.41 -0.86
C SER A 58 -5.62 8.49 0.46
N THR A 59 -6.87 8.07 0.44
CA THR A 59 -7.68 7.85 1.62
C THR A 59 -8.56 6.64 1.43
N SER A 60 -8.77 5.87 2.48
CA SER A 60 -9.62 4.69 2.44
C SER A 60 -10.73 4.76 3.49
N PHE A 61 -11.85 4.18 3.13
CA PHE A 61 -12.98 3.95 4.02
C PHE A 61 -13.19 2.45 4.17
N ARG A 62 -13.22 1.95 5.41
CA ARG A 62 -13.31 0.53 5.74
C ARG A 62 -14.67 0.18 6.28
N PHE A 63 -15.23 -0.91 5.75
CA PHE A 63 -16.31 -1.68 6.32
C PHE A 63 -15.73 -3.01 6.78
N ALA A 64 -15.69 -3.27 8.08
CA ALA A 64 -15.09 -4.50 8.59
C ALA A 64 -15.97 -5.18 9.62
N SER A 65 -15.98 -6.50 9.56
CA SER A 65 -16.59 -7.36 10.56
C SER A 65 -15.52 -8.33 11.06
N TYR A 66 -15.28 -8.32 12.36
CA TYR A 66 -14.33 -9.20 13.02
C TYR A 66 -15.10 -10.16 13.89
N SER A 67 -14.91 -11.45 13.67
CA SER A 67 -15.43 -12.51 14.53
C SER A 67 -14.24 -13.12 15.28
N TYR A 68 -14.27 -13.11 16.59
CA TYR A 68 -13.26 -13.82 17.37
C TYR A 68 -13.91 -14.59 18.51
N GLU A 69 -13.39 -15.79 18.70
CA GLU A 69 -13.74 -16.65 19.79
C GLU A 69 -12.77 -16.42 20.94
N TYR A 70 -13.26 -16.17 22.14
CA TYR A 70 -12.43 -16.14 23.33
C TYR A 70 -12.98 -17.10 24.38
N SER A 71 -12.09 -17.92 24.95
CA SER A 71 -12.42 -18.76 26.09
C SER A 71 -11.96 -18.06 27.37
N THR A 72 -12.88 -17.82 28.29
CA THR A 72 -12.52 -17.54 29.68
C THR A 72 -12.38 -18.87 30.42
N GLU A 73 -11.41 -18.97 31.33
CA GLU A 73 -11.20 -20.16 32.16
C GLU A 73 -12.53 -20.63 32.75
N GLY A 74 -13.03 -21.75 32.25
CA GLY A 74 -14.23 -22.41 32.79
C GLY A 74 -15.46 -22.46 31.91
N TYR A 75 -15.38 -22.89 30.66
CA TYR A 75 -16.52 -23.44 29.91
C TYR A 75 -17.46 -22.49 29.16
N ILE A 76 -17.16 -21.25 28.92
CA ILE A 76 -18.02 -20.41 28.06
C ILE A 76 -17.24 -19.99 26.81
N HIS A 77 -17.63 -20.53 25.64
CA HIS A 77 -17.22 -19.98 24.35
C HIS A 77 -18.05 -18.71 24.10
N ASN A 78 -17.40 -17.57 24.17
CA ASN A 78 -18.00 -16.29 23.81
C ASN A 78 -17.56 -15.90 22.41
N TYR A 79 -18.52 -15.66 21.54
CA TYR A 79 -18.29 -15.06 20.22
C TYR A 79 -18.47 -13.55 20.33
N CYS A 80 -17.46 -12.81 19.93
CA CYS A 80 -17.56 -11.37 19.82
C CYS A 80 -17.53 -10.98 18.35
N ASN A 81 -18.61 -10.34 17.87
CA ASN A 81 -18.66 -9.74 16.55
C ASN A 81 -18.47 -8.24 16.68
N LEU A 82 -17.39 -7.72 16.16
CA LEU A 82 -17.08 -6.30 16.12
C LEU A 82 -17.28 -5.77 14.70
N HIS A 83 -18.16 -4.81 14.53
CA HIS A 83 -18.33 -4.09 13.27
C HIS A 83 -17.63 -2.73 13.37
N VAL A 84 -16.73 -2.46 12.43
CA VAL A 84 -15.99 -1.20 12.35
C VAL A 84 -16.24 -0.58 10.99
N ASN A 85 -16.84 0.61 10.98
CA ASN A 85 -17.08 1.38 9.77
C ASN A 85 -16.45 2.76 9.96
N GLY A 86 -15.67 3.21 8.99
CA GLY A 86 -15.07 4.54 9.06
C GLY A 86 -13.84 4.71 8.19
N PHE A 87 -13.26 5.90 8.27
CA PHE A 87 -11.98 6.17 7.64
C PHE A 87 -10.92 5.23 8.22
N ASN A 88 -10.23 4.52 7.34
CA ASN A 88 -9.22 3.55 7.72
C ASN A 88 -7.83 4.21 7.80
N GLU A 89 -7.37 4.80 6.72
CA GLU A 89 -6.10 5.50 6.67
C GLU A 89 -6.10 6.57 5.58
N SER A 90 -5.24 7.56 5.74
CA SER A 90 -4.92 8.51 4.70
C SER A 90 -3.41 8.58 4.53
N TYR A 91 -2.97 8.80 3.31
CA TYR A 91 -1.58 8.91 2.97
C TYR A 91 -1.31 10.16 2.12
N LEU A 92 -0.23 10.86 2.42
CA LEU A 92 0.25 11.98 1.64
C LEU A 92 1.73 11.77 1.34
N GLY A 93 2.14 12.00 0.11
CA GLY A 93 3.52 11.78 -0.27
C GLY A 93 3.98 12.65 -1.42
N VAL A 94 5.28 12.59 -1.62
CA VAL A 94 5.99 13.25 -2.71
C VAL A 94 6.86 12.23 -3.42
N ARG A 95 6.93 12.32 -4.74
CA ARG A 95 7.84 11.55 -5.58
C ARG A 95 8.74 12.49 -6.33
N THR A 96 10.03 12.25 -6.29
CA THR A 96 11.01 13.06 -7.00
C THR A 96 12.03 12.19 -7.71
N LEU A 97 12.42 12.61 -8.92
CA LEU A 97 13.53 12.05 -9.68
C LEU A 97 14.73 12.97 -9.58
N PHE A 98 15.86 12.46 -9.16
CA PHE A 98 17.13 13.22 -9.10
C PHE A 98 17.90 13.09 -10.41
N TYR A 99 17.82 11.93 -11.02
CA TYR A 99 18.52 11.62 -12.26
C TYR A 99 17.79 10.54 -13.02
N ARG A 100 17.39 10.82 -14.25
CA ARG A 100 16.69 9.92 -15.21
C ARG A 100 15.78 8.83 -14.60
N SER A 101 16.38 7.91 -13.84
CA SER A 101 15.70 6.72 -13.29
C SER A 101 15.90 6.56 -11.78
N LEU A 102 16.66 7.43 -11.14
CA LEU A 102 16.92 7.41 -9.70
C LEU A 102 16.04 8.44 -9.02
N GLY A 103 15.30 8.05 -8.01
CA GLY A 103 14.39 8.93 -7.31
C GLY A 103 14.20 8.58 -5.84
N LEU A 104 13.32 9.33 -5.22
CA LEU A 104 12.89 9.16 -3.82
C LEU A 104 11.38 9.33 -3.75
N ASP A 105 10.72 8.37 -3.14
CA ASP A 105 9.39 8.51 -2.58
C ASP A 105 9.51 8.81 -1.08
N ALA A 106 8.80 9.82 -0.63
CA ALA A 106 8.71 10.11 0.79
C ALA A 106 7.27 10.44 1.15
N GLY A 107 6.80 9.94 2.28
CA GLY A 107 5.41 10.14 2.63
C GLY A 107 5.09 10.01 4.09
N TRP A 108 3.87 10.38 4.38
CA TRP A 108 3.29 10.39 5.70
C TRP A 108 1.95 9.66 5.68
N ARG A 109 1.90 8.58 6.42
CA ARG A 109 0.66 7.87 6.70
C ARG A 109 0.02 8.46 7.94
N ILE A 110 -1.20 8.89 7.79
CA ILE A 110 -2.06 9.43 8.82
C ILE A 110 -2.98 8.30 9.28
N PRO A 111 -2.94 7.91 10.56
CA PRO A 111 -3.78 6.83 11.06
C PRO A 111 -5.25 7.23 11.03
N PRO A 112 -6.16 6.26 11.01
CA PRO A 112 -7.57 6.52 11.18
C PRO A 112 -7.86 7.18 12.53
N GLY A 113 -8.93 7.94 12.60
CA GLY A 113 -9.44 8.46 13.84
C GLY A 113 -9.84 7.38 14.85
N GLU A 114 -10.38 7.79 15.99
CA GLU A 114 -10.86 6.87 17.05
C GLU A 114 -11.80 5.82 16.48
N GLY A 115 -11.44 4.54 16.53
CA GLY A 115 -12.28 3.42 16.09
C GLY A 115 -11.53 2.28 15.40
N SER A 116 -10.36 2.50 14.84
CA SER A 116 -9.53 1.42 14.29
C SER A 116 -8.42 1.05 15.26
N GLN A 117 -8.39 -0.19 15.71
CA GLN A 117 -7.39 -0.64 16.70
C GLN A 117 -6.03 -0.98 16.10
N LYS A 118 -5.94 -1.26 14.80
CA LYS A 118 -4.72 -1.86 14.22
C LYS A 118 -3.59 -0.91 13.90
N GLU A 119 -3.82 0.35 13.55
CA GLU A 119 -2.74 1.22 13.07
C GLU A 119 -2.94 2.69 13.42
N ARG A 120 -2.95 2.99 14.71
CA ARG A 120 -3.13 4.36 15.23
C ARG A 120 -1.86 5.21 15.22
N PHE A 121 -0.76 4.70 14.67
CA PHE A 121 0.49 5.44 14.67
C PHE A 121 0.71 6.15 13.33
N HIS A 122 1.07 7.43 13.42
CA HIS A 122 1.62 8.13 12.28
C HIS A 122 2.91 7.44 11.83
N ARG A 123 3.04 7.15 10.56
CA ARG A 123 4.23 6.56 9.96
C ARG A 123 4.80 7.50 8.90
N LEU A 124 6.08 7.79 9.02
CA LEU A 124 6.85 8.45 7.97
C LEU A 124 7.63 7.38 7.22
N ASN A 125 7.67 7.49 5.91
CA ASN A 125 8.47 6.60 5.08
C ASN A 125 9.38 7.37 4.13
N ALA A 126 10.51 6.75 3.81
CA ALA A 126 11.40 7.17 2.76
C ALA A 126 11.79 5.94 1.91
N GLU A 127 11.67 6.06 0.60
CA GLU A 127 11.86 4.95 -0.35
C GLU A 127 12.70 5.42 -1.53
N PRO A 128 14.05 5.47 -1.41
CA PRO A 128 14.92 5.66 -2.57
C PRO A 128 14.72 4.50 -3.55
N PHE A 129 14.54 4.83 -4.82
CA PHE A 129 14.21 3.86 -5.85
C PHE A 129 15.01 4.05 -7.13
N VAL A 130 15.10 2.98 -7.91
CA VAL A 130 15.64 2.97 -9.27
C VAL A 130 14.62 2.36 -10.21
N LEU A 131 14.36 3.04 -11.34
CA LEU A 131 13.54 2.57 -12.43
C LEU A 131 14.42 2.14 -13.60
N PHE A 132 14.07 1.03 -14.23
CA PHE A 132 14.75 0.52 -15.40
C PHE A 132 13.74 0.23 -16.51
N PRO A 133 13.57 1.15 -17.47
CA PRO A 133 12.74 0.92 -18.65
C PRO A 133 13.48 -0.05 -19.60
N ALA A 134 13.21 -1.34 -19.44
CA ALA A 134 13.88 -2.40 -20.22
C ALA A 134 13.45 -2.36 -21.71
N THR A 135 12.18 -2.01 -21.96
CA THR A 135 11.62 -1.74 -23.28
C THR A 135 10.61 -0.59 -23.20
N PRO A 136 10.09 -0.08 -24.33
CA PRO A 136 8.99 0.90 -24.30
C PRO A 136 7.73 0.42 -23.55
N HIS A 137 7.59 -0.89 -23.35
CA HIS A 137 6.42 -1.50 -22.73
C HIS A 137 6.72 -2.25 -21.44
N LEU A 138 7.99 -2.29 -20.98
CA LEU A 138 8.41 -3.01 -19.79
C LEU A 138 9.22 -2.10 -18.88
N LEU A 139 8.68 -1.81 -17.69
CA LEU A 139 9.32 -1.07 -16.64
C LEU A 139 9.60 -1.99 -15.45
N LEU A 140 10.84 -2.04 -15.03
CA LEU A 140 11.28 -2.69 -13.80
C LEU A 140 11.63 -1.63 -12.77
N GLY A 141 11.42 -1.91 -11.50
CA GLY A 141 11.75 -1.00 -10.41
C GLY A 141 12.24 -1.74 -9.18
N THR A 142 13.17 -1.12 -8.47
CA THR A 142 13.59 -1.59 -7.14
C THR A 142 13.73 -0.42 -6.20
N ALA A 143 13.43 -0.63 -4.92
CA ALA A 143 13.57 0.37 -3.88
C ALA A 143 14.00 -0.24 -2.55
N LEU A 144 14.64 0.59 -1.74
CA LEU A 144 14.80 0.35 -0.31
C LEU A 144 13.78 1.19 0.42
N ARG A 145 13.15 0.65 1.44
CA ARG A 145 12.15 1.36 2.24
C ARG A 145 12.63 1.48 3.67
N TYR A 146 12.46 2.66 4.23
CA TYR A 146 12.61 2.91 5.66
C TYR A 146 11.32 3.51 6.19
N ASN A 147 10.80 2.93 7.27
CA ASN A 147 9.63 3.42 7.99
C ASN A 147 10.03 3.77 9.41
N THR A 148 9.60 4.95 9.86
CA THR A 148 9.66 5.34 11.27
C THR A 148 8.27 5.75 11.74
N PHE A 149 8.01 5.55 13.04
CA PHE A 149 6.70 5.80 13.63
C PHE A 149 6.80 6.94 14.64
N LEU A 150 5.76 7.76 14.72
CA LEU A 150 5.63 8.74 15.79
C LEU A 150 5.06 8.07 17.03
N GLU A 151 5.51 8.50 18.18
CA GLU A 151 5.01 8.01 19.47
C GLU A 151 3.56 8.42 19.69
N ASP A 152 2.73 7.50 20.20
CA ASP A 152 1.38 7.77 20.71
C ASP A 152 1.20 7.13 22.08
N LYS A 153 0.68 7.91 23.04
CA LYS A 153 0.36 7.46 24.41
C LYS A 153 1.51 6.68 25.07
N ASN A 154 2.72 7.18 24.94
CA ASN A 154 3.95 6.59 25.48
C ASN A 154 4.32 5.21 24.88
N TYR A 155 3.84 4.90 23.69
CA TYR A 155 4.26 3.74 22.94
C TYR A 155 4.73 4.17 21.54
N LYS A 156 5.88 3.67 21.12
CA LYS A 156 6.45 3.85 19.79
C LYS A 156 6.78 2.48 19.20
N PRO A 157 6.18 2.10 18.04
CA PRO A 157 6.61 0.92 17.29
C PRO A 157 8.07 1.04 16.85
N GLY A 158 8.77 -0.09 16.77
CA GLY A 158 10.13 -0.10 16.26
C GLY A 158 10.20 0.24 14.76
N ASP A 159 11.27 0.90 14.37
CA ASP A 159 11.50 1.28 12.97
C ASP A 159 11.67 0.05 12.07
N GLU A 160 11.33 0.19 10.81
CA GLU A 160 11.31 -0.89 9.83
C GLU A 160 12.17 -0.58 8.62
N ILE A 161 12.80 -1.61 8.07
CA ILE A 161 13.48 -1.55 6.78
C ILE A 161 12.83 -2.54 5.83
N GLY A 162 12.78 -2.21 4.55
CA GLY A 162 12.20 -3.06 3.52
C GLY A 162 12.94 -2.99 2.19
N PHE A 163 12.65 -3.96 1.38
CA PHE A 163 13.04 -4.02 -0.02
C PHE A 163 11.81 -4.23 -0.88
N LYS A 164 11.68 -3.42 -1.93
CA LYS A 164 10.60 -3.50 -2.91
C LYS A 164 11.16 -3.79 -4.28
N ALA A 165 10.54 -4.70 -4.99
CA ALA A 165 10.75 -4.93 -6.42
C ALA A 165 9.41 -4.81 -7.14
N SER A 166 9.41 -4.25 -8.32
CA SER A 166 8.21 -4.10 -9.12
C SER A 166 8.48 -4.33 -10.60
N LEU A 167 7.45 -4.86 -11.26
CA LEU A 167 7.39 -5.06 -12.70
C LEU A 167 6.09 -4.46 -13.20
N LEU A 168 6.15 -3.77 -14.33
CA LEU A 168 5.01 -3.30 -15.07
C LEU A 168 5.21 -3.60 -16.54
N TRP A 169 4.31 -4.38 -17.13
CA TRP A 169 4.38 -4.79 -18.53
C TRP A 169 3.08 -4.49 -19.25
N LYS A 170 3.21 -3.69 -20.34
CA LYS A 170 2.14 -3.40 -21.29
C LYS A 170 2.21 -4.40 -22.44
N PHE A 171 1.15 -5.14 -22.69
CA PHE A 171 1.07 -6.12 -23.77
C PHE A 171 -0.19 -5.92 -24.59
N TRP A 172 -0.17 -6.35 -25.86
CA TRP A 172 -1.21 -6.01 -26.83
C TRP A 172 -1.55 -4.51 -26.83
N TRP A 173 -0.47 -3.71 -26.80
CA TRP A 173 -0.54 -2.27 -26.60
C TRP A 173 -0.55 -1.52 -27.94
N SER A 174 -1.50 -0.57 -28.10
CA SER A 174 -1.53 0.39 -29.20
C SER A 174 -0.90 1.71 -28.74
N ASP A 175 0.27 2.04 -29.25
CA ASP A 175 0.93 3.32 -28.96
C ASP A 175 0.16 4.53 -29.48
N THR A 176 -0.59 4.36 -30.57
CA THR A 176 -1.39 5.41 -31.19
C THR A 176 -2.63 5.74 -30.35
N GLU A 177 -3.33 4.73 -29.89
CA GLU A 177 -4.56 4.90 -29.12
C GLU A 177 -4.27 4.96 -27.60
N LYS A 178 -3.06 4.57 -27.17
CA LYS A 178 -2.68 4.40 -25.78
C LYS A 178 -3.65 3.48 -25.03
N THR A 179 -4.02 2.39 -25.67
CA THR A 179 -4.95 1.36 -25.14
C THR A 179 -4.31 -0.01 -25.22
N GLY A 180 -4.70 -0.90 -24.33
CA GLY A 180 -4.16 -2.26 -24.29
C GLY A 180 -4.30 -2.89 -22.91
N TRP A 181 -3.50 -3.90 -22.66
CA TRP A 181 -3.46 -4.61 -21.38
C TRP A 181 -2.18 -4.33 -20.61
N LYS A 182 -2.29 -4.31 -19.32
CA LYS A 182 -1.15 -4.17 -18.39
C LYS A 182 -1.17 -5.32 -17.37
N ILE A 183 0.01 -5.82 -17.06
CA ILE A 183 0.26 -6.66 -15.88
C ILE A 183 1.24 -5.90 -15.01
N SER A 184 0.99 -5.92 -13.71
CA SER A 184 1.99 -5.50 -12.74
C SER A 184 2.18 -6.52 -11.64
N GLU A 185 3.39 -6.56 -11.13
CA GLU A 185 3.77 -7.35 -9.97
C GLU A 185 4.59 -6.48 -9.03
N VAL A 186 4.29 -6.56 -7.74
CA VAL A 186 5.05 -5.90 -6.69
C VAL A 186 5.34 -6.89 -5.59
N MET A 187 6.60 -7.01 -5.25
CA MET A 187 7.06 -7.74 -4.08
C MET A 187 7.63 -6.75 -3.07
N LEU A 188 7.17 -6.82 -1.84
CA LEU A 188 7.66 -6.03 -0.73
C LEU A 188 8.03 -6.95 0.43
N TYR A 189 9.29 -6.93 0.84
CA TYR A 189 9.75 -7.52 2.08
C TYR A 189 10.04 -6.43 3.09
N GLN A 190 9.57 -6.59 4.33
CA GLN A 190 9.83 -5.65 5.43
C GLN A 190 10.20 -6.41 6.70
N ALA A 191 11.07 -5.79 7.49
CA ALA A 191 11.44 -6.31 8.79
C ALA A 191 11.64 -5.14 9.78
N ARG A 192 11.21 -5.35 11.01
CA ARG A 192 11.47 -4.42 12.10
C ARG A 192 12.93 -4.54 12.53
N ILE A 193 13.61 -3.41 12.62
CA ILE A 193 15.06 -3.34 12.94
C ILE A 193 15.33 -2.78 14.32
N GLN A 194 14.34 -2.17 14.95
CA GLN A 194 14.43 -1.66 16.31
C GLN A 194 13.31 -2.27 17.17
N GLU A 195 13.59 -2.43 18.46
CA GLU A 195 12.58 -2.82 19.43
C GLU A 195 11.54 -1.72 19.63
N SER A 196 10.29 -2.11 19.82
CA SER A 196 9.23 -1.18 20.23
C SER A 196 9.48 -0.65 21.64
N GLU A 197 9.14 0.61 21.88
CA GLU A 197 9.31 1.24 23.18
C GLU A 197 7.96 1.51 23.84
N ASN A 198 7.83 1.15 25.13
CA ASN A 198 6.65 1.44 25.93
C ASN A 198 7.07 2.18 27.20
N HIS A 199 6.85 3.49 27.24
CA HIS A 199 7.25 4.37 28.34
C HIS A 199 6.33 4.26 29.58
N ASN A 200 5.19 3.59 29.47
CA ASN A 200 4.30 3.29 30.62
C ASN A 200 4.82 2.13 31.48
N LEU A 201 5.75 1.33 30.95
CA LEU A 201 6.31 0.20 31.67
C LEU A 201 7.50 0.61 32.55
N ALA A 202 7.81 -0.22 33.53
CA ALA A 202 9.03 -0.06 34.33
C ALA A 202 10.27 -0.04 33.40
N LYS A 203 11.30 0.70 33.80
CA LYS A 203 12.50 0.93 32.97
C LYS A 203 13.11 -0.33 32.36
N ASN A 204 13.03 -1.46 33.06
CA ASN A 204 13.57 -2.75 32.62
C ASN A 204 12.66 -3.50 31.62
N CYS A 205 11.39 -3.05 31.46
CA CYS A 205 10.40 -3.67 30.57
C CYS A 205 9.94 -2.72 29.45
N ARG A 206 10.63 -1.60 29.25
CA ARG A 206 10.23 -0.59 28.25
C ARG A 206 10.45 -1.04 26.82
N LYS A 207 11.42 -1.91 26.61
CA LYS A 207 11.73 -2.48 25.31
C LYS A 207 11.04 -3.81 25.13
N MET A 208 10.37 -3.97 24.02
CA MET A 208 9.68 -5.20 23.65
C MET A 208 10.45 -5.81 22.47
N ASP A 209 10.88 -7.07 22.60
CA ASP A 209 11.59 -7.80 21.53
C ASP A 209 10.59 -8.22 20.44
N ASP A 210 10.40 -7.35 19.49
CA ASP A 210 9.45 -7.55 18.37
C ASP A 210 10.21 -7.91 17.09
N LYS A 211 10.53 -9.17 16.89
CA LYS A 211 11.15 -9.66 15.65
C LYS A 211 10.12 -9.83 14.54
N TYR A 212 9.45 -8.74 14.18
CA TYR A 212 8.46 -8.76 13.13
C TYR A 212 9.10 -8.67 11.75
N LYS A 213 8.69 -9.55 10.87
CA LYS A 213 9.03 -9.55 9.44
C LYS A 213 7.84 -10.02 8.63
N GLY A 214 7.77 -9.56 7.40
CA GLY A 214 6.70 -9.97 6.51
C GLY A 214 7.02 -9.71 5.05
N MET A 215 6.28 -10.36 4.19
CA MET A 215 6.34 -10.22 2.75
C MET A 215 4.93 -9.97 2.21
N LYS A 216 4.83 -9.05 1.27
CA LYS A 216 3.62 -8.84 0.47
C LYS A 216 3.96 -9.06 -0.99
N ILE A 217 3.06 -9.72 -1.71
CA ILE A 217 3.14 -9.87 -3.16
C ILE A 217 1.79 -9.42 -3.72
N ALA A 218 1.81 -8.49 -4.63
CA ALA A 218 0.62 -8.00 -5.30
C ALA A 218 0.75 -8.22 -6.82
N PHE A 219 -0.32 -8.70 -7.41
CA PHE A 219 -0.49 -8.86 -8.85
C PHE A 219 -1.67 -8.02 -9.30
N ALA A 220 -1.56 -7.36 -10.44
CA ALA A 220 -2.71 -6.74 -11.07
C ALA A 220 -2.73 -6.99 -12.56
N LEU A 221 -3.94 -7.12 -13.09
CA LEU A 221 -4.26 -7.15 -14.50
C LEU A 221 -5.21 -6.00 -14.80
N ALA A 222 -4.86 -5.15 -15.74
CA ALA A 222 -5.67 -4.02 -16.11
C ALA A 222 -5.80 -3.87 -17.63
N ARG A 223 -6.83 -3.17 -18.03
CA ARG A 223 -7.05 -2.76 -19.40
C ARG A 223 -7.23 -1.25 -19.49
N ASP A 224 -6.40 -0.62 -20.32
CA ASP A 224 -6.57 0.77 -20.71
C ASP A 224 -7.51 0.84 -21.91
N PHE A 225 -8.45 1.77 -21.85
CA PHE A 225 -9.41 2.03 -22.91
C PHE A 225 -9.77 3.53 -22.95
N ARG A 226 -10.51 3.96 -23.95
CA ARG A 226 -11.03 5.32 -24.00
C ARG A 226 -12.54 5.31 -23.98
N LEU A 227 -13.11 6.15 -23.14
CA LEU A 227 -14.54 6.39 -23.07
C LEU A 227 -14.80 7.88 -23.29
N PHE A 228 -15.50 8.23 -24.36
CA PHE A 228 -15.75 9.63 -24.77
C PHE A 228 -14.48 10.48 -24.88
N GLY A 229 -13.37 9.87 -25.32
CA GLY A 229 -12.07 10.55 -25.43
C GLY A 229 -11.23 10.58 -24.16
N THR A 230 -11.81 10.29 -23.00
CA THR A 230 -11.11 10.21 -21.72
C THR A 230 -10.38 8.88 -21.59
N PRO A 231 -9.09 8.86 -21.28
CA PRO A 231 -8.38 7.61 -20.97
C PRO A 231 -8.86 7.06 -19.64
N LEU A 232 -9.20 5.79 -19.62
CA LEU A 232 -9.64 5.05 -18.44
C LEU A 232 -8.87 3.74 -18.33
N GLU A 233 -8.66 3.30 -17.10
CA GLU A 233 -8.07 2.02 -16.77
C GLU A 233 -9.04 1.26 -15.85
N LEU A 234 -9.38 0.02 -16.21
CA LEU A 234 -10.12 -0.89 -15.36
C LEU A 234 -9.25 -2.11 -15.05
N GLY A 235 -9.10 -2.44 -13.79
CA GLY A 235 -8.27 -3.55 -13.39
C GLY A 235 -8.78 -4.31 -12.18
N ILE A 236 -8.20 -5.50 -12.02
CA ILE A 236 -8.33 -6.34 -10.85
C ILE A 236 -6.96 -6.51 -10.22
N ASN A 237 -6.90 -6.59 -8.91
CA ASN A 237 -5.67 -6.92 -8.20
C ASN A 237 -5.88 -8.06 -7.20
N TYR A 238 -4.78 -8.71 -6.88
CA TYR A 238 -4.73 -9.76 -5.88
C TYR A 238 -3.46 -9.61 -5.07
N THR A 239 -3.60 -9.60 -3.75
CA THR A 239 -2.48 -9.44 -2.83
C THR A 239 -2.42 -10.60 -1.87
N ILE A 240 -1.20 -11.10 -1.65
CA ILE A 240 -0.88 -12.08 -0.61
C ILE A 240 0.00 -11.38 0.42
N ASN A 241 -0.41 -11.41 1.68
CA ASN A 241 0.35 -10.95 2.81
C ASN A 241 0.81 -12.16 3.62
N LYS A 242 2.09 -12.22 3.98
CA LYS A 242 2.64 -13.28 4.82
C LYS A 242 3.59 -12.73 5.85
N GLY A 243 3.41 -13.14 7.12
CA GLY A 243 4.33 -12.84 8.21
C GLY A 243 3.75 -11.96 9.30
N THR A 244 4.38 -12.01 10.45
CA THR A 244 3.93 -11.37 11.70
C THR A 244 3.85 -9.85 11.63
N LEU A 245 4.64 -9.20 10.75
CA LEU A 245 4.60 -7.74 10.57
C LEU A 245 3.23 -7.24 10.09
N PHE A 246 2.50 -8.05 9.34
CA PHE A 246 1.19 -7.69 8.79
C PHE A 246 0.02 -8.24 9.62
N GLY A 247 0.32 -8.88 10.75
CA GLY A 247 -0.68 -9.36 11.69
C GLY A 247 -1.34 -10.69 11.32
N PHE A 248 -0.91 -11.35 10.23
CA PHE A 248 -1.46 -12.62 9.74
C PHE A 248 -0.35 -13.61 9.41
N GLU A 249 -0.63 -14.90 9.60
CA GLU A 249 0.24 -15.95 9.04
C GLU A 249 0.21 -15.92 7.52
N THR A 250 -0.99 -15.82 6.93
CA THR A 250 -1.19 -15.57 5.50
C THR A 250 -2.55 -14.91 5.31
N GLY A 251 -2.59 -13.73 4.72
CA GLY A 251 -3.82 -13.00 4.38
C GLY A 251 -3.93 -12.81 2.86
N HIS A 252 -5.14 -12.78 2.36
CA HIS A 252 -5.46 -12.62 0.95
C HIS A 252 -6.35 -11.41 0.75
N ARG A 253 -6.10 -10.63 -0.31
CA ARG A 253 -6.96 -9.49 -0.68
C ARG A 253 -7.20 -9.51 -2.18
N VAL A 254 -8.44 -9.28 -2.57
CA VAL A 254 -8.85 -9.10 -3.96
C VAL A 254 -9.44 -7.71 -4.12
N GLY A 255 -9.13 -7.02 -5.20
CA GLY A 255 -9.69 -5.70 -5.47
C GLY A 255 -10.03 -5.49 -6.94
N ILE A 256 -10.95 -4.56 -7.16
CA ILE A 256 -11.30 -4.03 -8.47
C ILE A 256 -11.08 -2.54 -8.42
N TYR A 257 -10.46 -1.97 -9.43
CA TYR A 257 -10.21 -0.53 -9.48
C TYR A 257 -10.55 0.08 -10.85
N LEU A 258 -10.95 1.33 -10.79
CA LEU A 258 -11.12 2.21 -11.94
C LEU A 258 -10.19 3.40 -11.76
N GLY A 259 -9.39 3.69 -12.78
CA GLY A 259 -8.46 4.81 -12.77
C GLY A 259 -8.47 5.59 -14.08
N SER A 260 -7.76 6.70 -14.08
CA SER A 260 -7.49 7.50 -15.25
C SER A 260 -6.13 8.15 -15.12
N GLU A 261 -5.37 8.11 -16.19
CA GLU A 261 -4.14 8.89 -16.35
C GLU A 261 -4.44 10.08 -17.24
N LEU A 262 -4.19 11.26 -16.72
CA LEU A 262 -4.39 12.50 -17.45
C LEU A 262 -3.11 12.88 -18.22
N PRO A 263 -3.25 13.45 -19.42
CA PRO A 263 -2.12 13.83 -20.28
C PRO A 263 -1.28 14.96 -19.67
#